data_a99322074bd7a8c24114bcb3b49259e4
#
_entry.id   a99322074bd7a8c24114bcb3b49259e4
#
_cell.length_a   1.000
_cell.length_b   1.000
_cell.length_c   1.000
_cell.angle_alpha   90.00
_cell.angle_beta   90.00
_cell.angle_gamma   90.00
#
_symmetry.space_group_name_H-M   'P 1'
#
loop_
_entity.id
_entity.type
_entity.pdbx_description
1 polymer ?
#
loop_
_entity_poly.entity_id
_entity_poly.type
_entity_poly.pdbx_seq_one_letter_code
_entity_poly.pdbx_strand_id
1 'polypeptide(L)'
;HGYPCSQHPYNPMFDVKNQLPVYTKTPKSKSQFCAGYYIICFEKGWRKAYCPKMITLSRYDYRGPIKSKIEMQQVLNDAVKQFQDSN
;
A
#
# COMPACT_ATOMS: atom_id res chain seq x y z
N HIS A 1 -7.83 -11.90 -3.68
CA HIS A 1 -7.40 -10.75 -4.48
C HIS A 1 -6.01 -10.88 -5.09
N GLY A 2 -5.25 -11.91 -4.74
CA GLY A 2 -3.97 -12.21 -5.37
C GLY A 2 -2.78 -11.37 -4.92
N TYR A 3 -2.92 -10.54 -3.89
CA TYR A 3 -1.83 -9.75 -3.33
C TYR A 3 -1.34 -10.35 -2.03
N PRO A 4 -0.03 -10.22 -1.70
CA PRO A 4 0.49 -10.77 -0.44
C PRO A 4 -0.08 -10.04 0.77
N CYS A 5 -0.30 -10.79 1.84
CA CYS A 5 -0.79 -10.28 3.11
C CYS A 5 0.16 -10.66 4.23
N SER A 6 0.24 -9.82 5.26
CA SER A 6 1.09 -10.07 6.42
C SER A 6 0.58 -11.23 7.28
N GLN A 7 -0.68 -11.60 7.14
CA GLN A 7 -1.34 -12.68 7.87
C GLN A 7 -2.53 -13.18 7.06
N HIS A 8 -3.24 -14.19 7.59
CA HIS A 8 -4.50 -14.63 7.00
C HIS A 8 -5.50 -13.48 7.01
N PRO A 9 -6.01 -13.06 5.84
CA PRO A 9 -6.94 -11.94 5.79
C PRO A 9 -8.34 -12.33 6.22
N TYR A 10 -8.99 -11.48 7.00
CA TYR A 10 -10.41 -11.60 7.32
C TYR A 10 -11.18 -10.55 6.53
N ASN A 11 -12.43 -10.86 6.19
CA ASN A 11 -13.31 -9.96 5.45
C ASN A 11 -12.65 -9.36 4.20
N PRO A 12 -12.00 -10.20 3.37
CA PRO A 12 -11.33 -9.68 2.18
C PRO A 12 -12.36 -9.13 1.19
N MET A 13 -12.07 -7.93 0.68
CA MET A 13 -12.88 -7.35 -0.37
C MET A 13 -12.02 -6.45 -1.25
N PHE A 14 -12.52 -6.15 -2.44
CA PHE A 14 -11.86 -5.22 -3.34
C PHE A 14 -12.62 -3.89 -3.32
N ASP A 15 -11.95 -2.83 -2.88
CA ASP A 15 -12.52 -1.49 -2.92
C ASP A 15 -12.44 -0.97 -4.35
N VAL A 16 -13.55 -1.05 -5.05
CA VAL A 16 -13.62 -0.68 -6.48
C VAL A 16 -13.32 0.79 -6.68
N LYS A 17 -13.79 1.64 -5.78
CA LYS A 17 -13.59 3.09 -5.89
C LYS A 17 -12.11 3.47 -5.87
N ASN A 18 -11.35 2.89 -4.96
CA ASN A 18 -9.92 3.17 -4.80
C ASN A 18 -9.03 2.12 -5.44
N GLN A 19 -9.63 1.04 -5.98
CA GLN A 19 -8.93 -0.09 -6.59
C GLN A 19 -7.91 -0.72 -5.63
N LEU A 20 -8.36 -0.96 -4.39
CA LEU A 20 -7.51 -1.49 -3.33
C LEU A 20 -8.05 -2.82 -2.81
N PRO A 21 -7.19 -3.85 -2.68
CA PRO A 21 -7.56 -5.09 -2.00
C PRO A 21 -7.48 -4.89 -0.49
N VAL A 22 -8.62 -4.81 0.17
CA VAL A 22 -8.68 -4.52 1.60
C VAL A 22 -9.11 -5.75 2.40
N TYR A 23 -8.69 -5.77 3.66
CA TYR A 23 -9.03 -6.84 4.60
C TYR A 23 -8.94 -6.33 6.03
N THR A 24 -9.40 -7.14 6.97
CA THR A 24 -9.22 -6.85 8.40
C THR A 24 -8.34 -7.93 9.01
N LYS A 25 -7.71 -7.63 10.15
CA LYS A 25 -6.81 -8.58 10.84
C LYS A 25 -7.56 -9.52 11.77
N THR A 26 -8.80 -9.19 12.13
CA THR A 26 -9.67 -10.06 12.90
C THR A 26 -11.07 -9.98 12.31
N PRO A 27 -11.93 -11.02 12.57
CA PRO A 27 -13.28 -11.05 11.97
C PRO A 27 -14.16 -9.87 12.39
N LYS A 28 -13.93 -9.31 13.56
CA LYS A 28 -14.76 -8.23 14.10
C LYS A 28 -14.11 -6.86 14.01
N SER A 29 -12.91 -6.77 13.48
CA SER A 29 -12.19 -5.49 13.37
C SER A 29 -12.87 -4.58 12.36
N LYS A 30 -12.91 -3.29 12.67
CA LYS A 30 -13.37 -2.26 11.73
C LYS A 30 -12.20 -1.59 11.02
N SER A 31 -10.98 -1.81 11.47
CA SER A 31 -9.79 -1.23 10.84
C SER A 31 -9.43 -2.04 9.61
N GLN A 32 -9.41 -1.36 8.46
CA GLN A 32 -9.07 -2.00 7.19
C GLN A 32 -7.60 -1.80 6.85
N PHE A 33 -7.01 -2.85 6.30
CA PHE A 33 -5.64 -2.85 5.81
C PHE A 33 -5.66 -3.17 4.32
N CYS A 34 -4.66 -2.70 3.59
CA CYS A 34 -4.55 -2.93 2.17
C CYS A 34 -3.49 -3.99 1.90
N ALA A 35 -3.87 -5.08 1.23
CA ALA A 35 -2.93 -6.16 0.91
C ALA A 35 -1.93 -5.71 -0.15
N GLY A 36 -0.68 -6.21 -0.06
CA GLY A 36 0.37 -5.94 -1.02
C GLY A 36 1.43 -4.99 -0.51
N TYR A 37 2.39 -4.70 -1.39
CA TYR A 37 3.46 -3.76 -1.11
C TYR A 37 3.09 -2.40 -1.66
N TYR A 38 3.49 -1.35 -0.96
CA TYR A 38 3.18 0.04 -1.33
C TYR A 38 4.40 0.90 -1.08
N ILE A 39 4.46 2.04 -1.74
CA ILE A 39 5.34 3.13 -1.36
C ILE A 39 4.45 4.35 -1.08
N ILE A 40 4.79 5.08 -0.03
CA ILE A 40 3.98 6.20 0.46
C ILE A 40 4.84 7.44 0.54
N CYS A 41 4.33 8.55 0.03
CA CYS A 41 5.05 9.82 0.04
C CYS A 41 4.70 10.58 1.32
N PHE A 42 5.60 10.52 2.31
CA PHE A 42 5.49 11.31 3.53
C PHE A 42 6.23 12.64 3.34
N GLU A 43 6.18 13.52 4.35
CA GLU A 43 6.84 14.83 4.27
C GLU A 43 8.32 14.73 3.89
N LYS A 44 9.01 13.72 4.39
CA LYS A 44 10.45 13.56 4.15
C LYS A 44 10.78 12.71 2.93
N GLY A 45 9.76 12.29 2.18
CA GLY A 45 9.95 11.53 0.95
C GLY A 45 9.24 10.19 0.95
N TRP A 46 9.55 9.39 -0.06
CA TRP A 46 8.93 8.10 -0.27
C TRP A 46 9.46 7.04 0.68
N ARG A 47 8.56 6.23 1.24
CA ARG A 47 8.88 5.14 2.14
C ARG A 47 8.18 3.86 1.70
N LYS A 48 8.82 2.71 1.95
CA LYS A 48 8.23 1.39 1.70
C LYS A 48 7.19 1.08 2.78
N ALA A 49 6.12 0.41 2.38
CA ALA A 49 5.10 -0.07 3.30
C ALA A 49 4.59 -1.43 2.85
N TYR A 50 4.30 -2.30 3.82
CA TYR A 50 3.72 -3.61 3.56
C TYR A 50 2.42 -3.71 4.32
N CYS A 51 1.33 -3.94 3.60
CA CYS A 51 -0.01 -4.04 4.16
C CYS A 51 -0.37 -2.85 5.06
N PRO A 52 -0.25 -1.60 4.54
CA PRO A 52 -0.54 -0.42 5.35
C PRO A 52 -2.02 -0.32 5.66
N LYS A 53 -2.35 0.48 6.67
CA LYS A 53 -3.75 0.81 6.97
C LYS A 53 -4.34 1.63 5.83
N MET A 54 -5.61 1.37 5.53
CA MET A 54 -6.30 2.12 4.48
C MET A 54 -6.34 3.62 4.76
N ILE A 55 -6.48 4.01 6.04
CA ILE A 55 -6.49 5.42 6.43
C ILE A 55 -5.17 6.12 6.08
N THR A 56 -4.04 5.42 6.15
CA THR A 56 -2.75 5.97 5.75
C THR A 56 -2.74 6.30 4.27
N LEU A 57 -3.24 5.38 3.44
CA LEU A 57 -3.30 5.61 2.00
C LEU A 57 -4.27 6.72 1.62
N SER A 58 -5.28 6.99 2.45
CA SER A 58 -6.21 8.09 2.19
C SER A 58 -5.64 9.46 2.51
N ARG A 59 -4.56 9.52 3.32
CA ARG A 59 -3.95 10.77 3.77
C ARG A 59 -2.73 11.21 2.96
N TYR A 60 -2.05 10.27 2.30
CA TYR A 60 -0.78 10.53 1.62
C TYR A 60 -0.85 10.00 0.20
N ASP A 61 -0.03 10.57 -0.67
CA ASP A 61 0.16 9.99 -2.01
C ASP A 61 0.85 8.64 -1.88
N TYR A 62 0.45 7.70 -2.72
CA TYR A 62 1.01 6.36 -2.68
C TYR A 62 1.03 5.74 -4.07
N ARG A 63 1.82 4.67 -4.20
CA ARG A 63 1.81 3.81 -5.37
C ARG A 63 1.65 2.36 -4.90
N GLY A 64 0.84 1.61 -5.60
CA GLY A 64 0.49 0.22 -5.29
C GLY A 64 -0.98 -0.03 -5.55
N PRO A 65 -1.47 -1.25 -5.33
CA PRO A 65 -0.76 -2.38 -4.73
C PRO A 65 0.29 -3.00 -5.65
N ILE A 66 1.39 -3.46 -5.07
CA ILE A 66 2.51 -4.08 -5.77
C ILE A 66 2.65 -5.51 -5.25
N LYS A 67 2.93 -6.47 -6.14
CA LYS A 67 2.90 -7.89 -5.79
C LYS A 67 4.20 -8.44 -5.21
N SER A 68 5.33 -7.78 -5.43
CA SER A 68 6.61 -8.30 -4.97
C SER A 68 7.51 -7.20 -4.44
N LYS A 69 8.49 -7.59 -3.61
CA LYS A 69 9.49 -6.65 -3.08
C LYS A 69 10.37 -6.08 -4.18
N ILE A 70 10.68 -6.88 -5.20
CA ILE A 70 11.52 -6.43 -6.31
C ILE A 70 10.83 -5.32 -7.08
N GLU A 71 9.55 -5.51 -7.42
CA GLU A 71 8.77 -4.48 -8.10
C GLU A 71 8.65 -3.22 -7.24
N MET A 72 8.41 -3.40 -5.93
CA MET A 72 8.31 -2.28 -5.00
C MET A 72 9.60 -1.46 -5.00
N GLN A 73 10.77 -2.12 -4.99
CA GLN A 73 12.04 -1.42 -5.01
C GLN A 73 12.23 -0.62 -6.30
N GLN A 74 11.81 -1.18 -7.43
CA GLN A 74 11.88 -0.48 -8.72
C GLN A 74 10.98 0.75 -8.72
N VAL A 75 9.75 0.60 -8.25
CA VAL A 75 8.79 1.71 -8.16
C VAL A 75 9.31 2.79 -7.23
N LEU A 76 9.90 2.38 -6.10
CA LEU A 76 10.49 3.33 -5.14
C LEU A 76 11.64 4.11 -5.77
N ASN A 77 12.54 3.43 -6.47
CA ASN A 77 13.68 4.09 -7.12
C ASN A 77 13.21 5.14 -8.13
N ASP A 78 12.19 4.80 -8.93
CA ASP A 78 11.63 5.73 -9.91
C ASP A 78 10.96 6.93 -9.23
N ALA A 79 10.21 6.68 -8.17
CA ALA A 79 9.51 7.74 -7.43
C ALA A 79 10.50 8.69 -6.76
N VAL A 80 11.56 8.15 -6.14
CA VAL A 80 12.59 8.96 -5.50
C VAL A 80 13.31 9.82 -6.53
N LYS A 81 13.62 9.25 -7.70
CA LYS A 81 14.26 9.99 -8.77
C LYS A 81 13.38 11.14 -9.24
N GLN A 82 12.10 10.91 -9.46
CA GLN A 82 11.16 11.96 -9.84
C GLN A 82 11.02 13.02 -8.77
N PHE A 83 11.00 12.62 -7.50
CA PHE A 83 10.91 13.53 -6.37
C PHE A 83 12.14 14.47 -6.31
N GLN A 84 13.34 13.92 -6.54
CA GLN A 84 14.57 14.71 -6.59
C GLN A 84 14.60 15.66 -7.80
N ASP A 85 14.15 15.17 -8.94
CA ASP A 85 14.15 15.95 -10.18
C ASP A 85 13.13 17.10 -10.15
N SER A 86 12.10 17.01 -9.32
CA SER A 86 11.07 18.05 -9.22
C SER A 86 11.47 19.22 -8.33
N ASN A 87 12.62 19.13 -7.71
CA ASN A 87 13.20 20.22 -6.93
C ASN A 87 14.25 20.93 -7.75
#